data_faf07e11ac491f0c5d457610bd7a05ba
#
_entry.id   faf07e11ac491f0c5d457610bd7a05ba
#
_cell.length_a   1.000
_cell.length_b   1.000
_cell.length_c   1.000
_cell.angle_alpha   90.00
_cell.angle_beta   90.00
_cell.angle_gamma   90.00
#
_symmetry.space_group_name_H-M   'P 1'
#
loop_
_entity.id
_entity.type
_entity.pdbx_description
1 polymer ?
#
loop_
_entity_poly.entity_id
_entity_poly.type
_entity_poly.pdbx_seq_one_letter_code
_entity_poly.pdbx_strand_id
1 'polypeptide(L)'
;MLDFFKKSKSKKFKKIQLPNFNKAVDDRFPKNKWNVINQRPDVIIFEGWCVGARAETNKTLKKSINSMEKANDQKLIWRRFVNQQLKTKYKKLYSQLNCMIYLKAKNFSLLQKWRLKQEHKLWLKTKKKGAHKIMSKGDVINFMQTYQRITQNMFKKMPKYASIILNLNSNHQIKTAVYKSK
;
A
#
# COMPACT_ATOMS: atom_id res chain seq x y z
N MET A 1 14.10 0.50 -3.43
CA MET A 1 13.39 1.74 -3.85
C MET A 1 14.21 3.00 -3.61
N LEU A 2 14.71 3.30 -2.41
CA LEU A 2 15.54 4.51 -2.19
C LEU A 2 16.76 4.59 -3.12
N ASP A 3 17.45 3.49 -3.31
CA ASP A 3 18.58 3.42 -4.24
C ASP A 3 18.14 3.66 -5.70
N PHE A 4 17.00 3.12 -6.10
CA PHE A 4 16.41 3.38 -7.41
C PHE A 4 16.13 4.88 -7.62
N PHE A 5 15.49 5.54 -6.65
CA PHE A 5 15.22 6.98 -6.76
C PHE A 5 16.51 7.82 -6.82
N LYS A 6 17.55 7.44 -6.09
CA LYS A 6 18.85 8.11 -6.17
C LYS A 6 19.49 7.95 -7.55
N LYS A 7 19.51 6.73 -8.08
CA LYS A 7 20.06 6.42 -9.40
C LYS A 7 19.29 7.13 -10.52
N SER A 8 17.96 7.18 -10.43
CA SER A 8 17.12 7.86 -11.42
C SER A 8 17.35 9.37 -11.49
N LYS A 9 17.76 9.99 -10.38
CA LYS A 9 18.06 11.43 -10.31
C LYS A 9 19.49 11.77 -10.75
N SER A 10 20.35 10.78 -10.98
CA SER A 10 21.74 11.01 -11.35
C SER A 10 21.86 11.64 -12.76
N LYS A 11 22.71 12.66 -12.90
CA LYS A 11 23.05 13.22 -14.21
C LYS A 11 23.70 12.18 -15.14
N LYS A 12 24.52 11.27 -14.58
CA LYS A 12 25.13 10.13 -15.28
C LYS A 12 24.28 8.89 -15.02
N PHE A 13 23.12 8.78 -15.69
CA PHE A 13 22.25 7.63 -15.56
C PHE A 13 22.95 6.36 -16.07
N LYS A 14 22.91 5.31 -15.26
CA LYS A 14 23.34 3.96 -15.65
C LYS A 14 22.11 3.06 -15.63
N LYS A 15 22.12 2.01 -16.48
CA LYS A 15 21.06 1.00 -16.49
C LYS A 15 20.75 0.51 -15.08
N ILE A 16 19.47 0.35 -14.77
CA ILE A 16 18.98 -0.09 -13.47
C ILE A 16 18.18 -1.38 -13.66
N GLN A 17 18.45 -2.39 -12.85
CA GLN A 17 17.61 -3.58 -12.76
C GLN A 17 16.59 -3.43 -11.61
N LEU A 18 15.32 -3.64 -11.92
CA LEU A 18 14.24 -3.63 -10.93
C LEU A 18 13.81 -5.05 -10.60
N PRO A 19 13.73 -5.41 -9.30
CA PRO A 19 13.20 -6.69 -8.88
C PRO A 19 11.79 -6.91 -9.45
N ASN A 20 11.60 -8.07 -10.06
CA ASN A 20 10.29 -8.53 -10.50
C ASN A 20 9.80 -9.61 -9.52
N PHE A 21 8.53 -9.53 -9.09
CA PHE A 21 7.97 -10.41 -8.06
C PHE A 21 7.12 -11.51 -8.70
N ASN A 22 7.37 -12.75 -8.30
CA ASN A 22 6.60 -13.91 -8.72
C ASN A 22 5.52 -14.24 -7.69
N LYS A 23 4.30 -13.85 -7.96
CA LYS A 23 3.15 -14.09 -7.07
C LYS A 23 2.81 -15.58 -6.89
N ALA A 24 3.22 -16.44 -7.81
CA ALA A 24 2.92 -17.86 -7.74
C ALA A 24 3.71 -18.59 -6.66
N VAL A 25 4.93 -18.12 -6.36
CA VAL A 25 5.82 -18.69 -5.34
C VAL A 25 6.08 -17.74 -4.18
N ASP A 26 5.41 -16.57 -4.17
CA ASP A 26 5.51 -15.52 -3.16
C ASP A 26 6.94 -15.03 -2.91
N ASP A 27 7.75 -14.95 -3.98
CA ASP A 27 9.13 -14.48 -3.93
C ASP A 27 9.52 -13.72 -5.21
N ARG A 28 10.72 -13.15 -5.23
CA ARG A 28 11.27 -12.45 -6.38
C ARG A 28 11.75 -13.44 -7.45
N PHE A 29 11.57 -13.07 -8.71
CA PHE A 29 12.24 -13.78 -9.77
C PHE A 29 13.77 -13.70 -9.65
N PRO A 30 14.53 -14.69 -10.19
CA PRO A 30 15.96 -14.59 -10.33
C PRO A 30 16.40 -13.30 -11.06
N LYS A 31 17.57 -12.78 -10.74
CA LYS A 31 18.07 -11.50 -11.27
C LYS A 31 18.06 -11.37 -12.79
N ASN A 32 18.28 -12.47 -13.51
CA ASN A 32 18.24 -12.51 -14.98
C ASN A 32 16.82 -12.26 -15.57
N LYS A 33 15.77 -12.36 -14.74
CA LYS A 33 14.38 -12.06 -15.11
C LYS A 33 13.90 -10.70 -14.57
N TRP A 34 14.79 -9.88 -14.03
CA TRP A 34 14.45 -8.54 -13.56
C TRP A 34 14.31 -7.57 -14.73
N ASN A 35 13.36 -6.65 -14.63
CA ASN A 35 13.19 -5.60 -15.63
C ASN A 35 14.39 -4.66 -15.66
N VAL A 36 14.89 -4.36 -16.86
CA VAL A 36 16.02 -3.46 -17.08
C VAL A 36 15.50 -2.13 -17.60
N ILE A 37 15.86 -1.05 -16.91
CA ILE A 37 15.61 0.32 -17.35
C ILE A 37 16.92 0.84 -17.94
N ASN A 38 16.97 1.02 -19.25
CA ASN A 38 18.15 1.44 -19.99
C ASN A 38 18.27 2.97 -20.13
N GLN A 39 17.13 3.68 -20.04
CA GLN A 39 17.07 5.13 -20.20
C GLN A 39 16.53 5.78 -18.91
N ARG A 40 16.97 6.98 -18.63
CA ARG A 40 16.48 7.76 -17.50
C ARG A 40 14.98 8.05 -17.68
N PRO A 41 14.13 7.66 -16.74
CA PRO A 41 12.71 7.98 -16.84
C PRO A 41 12.46 9.46 -16.51
N ASP A 42 11.57 10.11 -17.25
CA ASP A 42 11.10 11.47 -16.97
C ASP A 42 10.10 11.46 -15.81
N VAL A 43 9.27 10.42 -15.73
CA VAL A 43 8.24 10.25 -14.71
C VAL A 43 8.35 8.86 -14.08
N ILE A 44 8.27 8.83 -12.75
CA ILE A 44 8.20 7.58 -11.97
C ILE A 44 6.89 7.56 -11.20
N ILE A 45 6.03 6.62 -11.53
CA ILE A 45 4.82 6.36 -10.76
C ILE A 45 5.12 5.25 -9.75
N PHE A 46 5.06 5.60 -8.46
CA PHE A 46 5.23 4.67 -7.36
C PHE A 46 3.88 4.47 -6.67
N GLU A 47 3.27 3.33 -6.89
CA GLU A 47 1.95 3.03 -6.37
C GLU A 47 1.97 1.88 -5.37
N GLY A 48 0.99 1.83 -4.51
CA GLY A 48 0.77 0.76 -3.55
C GLY A 48 -0.29 1.12 -2.52
N TRP A 49 -0.82 0.11 -1.84
CA TRP A 49 -1.95 0.27 -0.92
C TRP A 49 -1.72 1.29 0.19
N CYS A 50 -0.57 1.24 0.86
CA CYS A 50 -0.27 2.10 2.01
C CYS A 50 0.83 3.12 1.71
N VAL A 51 1.06 3.46 0.44
CA VAL A 51 2.05 4.47 0.06
C VAL A 51 1.65 5.82 0.63
N GLY A 52 2.60 6.50 1.28
CA GLY A 52 2.37 7.78 1.95
C GLY A 52 1.88 7.67 3.39
N ALA A 53 1.63 6.47 3.91
CA ALA A 53 1.18 6.28 5.30
C ALA A 53 2.12 6.96 6.30
N ARG A 54 1.54 7.56 7.34
CA ARG A 54 2.27 8.31 8.38
C ARG A 54 2.17 7.59 9.72
N ALA A 55 3.22 7.72 10.51
CA ALA A 55 3.22 7.20 11.88
C ALA A 55 2.15 7.85 12.75
N GLU A 56 1.65 7.06 13.71
CA GLU A 56 0.75 7.51 14.76
C GLU A 56 1.52 7.96 16.01
N THR A 57 0.80 8.59 16.95
CA THR A 57 1.36 8.93 18.27
C THR A 57 1.41 7.68 19.16
N ASN A 58 2.30 7.66 20.14
CA ASN A 58 2.36 6.55 21.09
C ASN A 58 1.05 6.36 21.87
N LYS A 59 0.31 7.44 22.12
CA LYS A 59 -1.00 7.40 22.78
C LYS A 59 -2.02 6.62 21.96
N THR A 60 -2.08 6.85 20.66
CA THR A 60 -3.03 6.13 19.77
C THR A 60 -2.70 4.66 19.62
N LEU A 61 -1.41 4.28 19.69
CA LEU A 61 -0.99 2.88 19.61
C LEU A 61 -1.43 2.03 20.79
N LYS A 62 -1.60 2.62 21.99
CA LYS A 62 -1.96 1.87 23.20
C LYS A 62 -3.32 1.18 23.07
N LYS A 63 -4.28 1.80 22.37
CA LYS A 63 -5.63 1.24 22.18
C LYS A 63 -5.67 0.31 20.96
N SER A 64 -6.07 -0.95 21.15
CA SER A 64 -6.38 -1.87 20.05
C SER A 64 -7.60 -1.37 19.30
N ILE A 65 -7.60 -1.52 17.97
CA ILE A 65 -8.70 -1.04 17.11
C ILE A 65 -9.54 -2.17 16.51
N ASN A 66 -9.07 -3.42 16.65
CA ASN A 66 -9.78 -4.60 16.15
C ASN A 66 -9.45 -5.83 17.02
N SER A 67 -10.13 -6.95 16.75
CA SER A 67 -9.96 -8.19 17.47
C SER A 67 -8.57 -8.80 17.30
N MET A 68 -7.96 -8.71 16.12
CA MET A 68 -6.63 -9.23 15.86
C MET A 68 -5.56 -8.54 16.73
N GLU A 69 -5.58 -7.21 16.82
CA GLU A 69 -4.66 -6.48 17.70
C GLU A 69 -4.90 -6.79 19.18
N LYS A 70 -6.18 -6.96 19.57
CA LYS A 70 -6.54 -7.30 20.94
C LYS A 70 -6.04 -8.70 21.32
N ALA A 71 -6.16 -9.67 20.41
CA ALA A 71 -5.74 -11.06 20.68
C ALA A 71 -4.22 -11.27 20.52
N ASN A 72 -3.63 -10.75 19.43
CA ASN A 72 -2.29 -11.18 19.01
C ASN A 72 -1.19 -10.13 19.27
N ASP A 73 -1.54 -8.89 19.63
CA ASP A 73 -0.55 -7.81 19.86
C ASP A 73 -0.82 -7.02 21.15
N GLN A 74 -1.15 -7.71 22.24
CA GLN A 74 -1.43 -7.09 23.54
C GLN A 74 -0.24 -6.27 24.07
N LYS A 75 0.99 -6.76 23.84
CA LYS A 75 2.25 -6.12 24.25
C LYS A 75 2.68 -4.98 23.29
N LEU A 76 1.91 -4.65 22.25
CA LEU A 76 2.20 -3.58 21.30
C LEU A 76 3.47 -3.79 20.46
N ILE A 77 3.97 -5.01 20.33
CA ILE A 77 5.26 -5.29 19.67
C ILE A 77 5.16 -4.96 18.19
N TRP A 78 4.18 -5.52 17.50
CA TRP A 78 3.98 -5.34 16.06
C TRP A 78 3.55 -3.91 15.72
N ARG A 79 2.60 -3.34 16.47
CA ARG A 79 2.16 -1.96 16.25
C ARG A 79 3.29 -0.95 16.41
N ARG A 80 4.13 -1.10 17.44
CA ARG A 80 5.31 -0.25 17.65
C ARG A 80 6.35 -0.43 16.55
N PHE A 81 6.63 -1.67 16.18
CA PHE A 81 7.57 -1.97 15.09
C PHE A 81 7.13 -1.31 13.78
N VAL A 82 5.89 -1.55 13.34
CA VAL A 82 5.35 -0.95 12.09
C VAL A 82 5.38 0.57 12.17
N ASN A 83 4.94 1.13 13.29
CA ASN A 83 4.93 2.58 13.49
C ASN A 83 6.33 3.18 13.45
N GLN A 84 7.32 2.51 14.00
CA GLN A 84 8.72 2.93 13.93
C GLN A 84 9.26 2.90 12.49
N GLN A 85 8.91 1.88 11.71
CA GLN A 85 9.28 1.85 10.29
C GLN A 85 8.65 3.04 9.53
N LEU A 86 7.37 3.35 9.79
CA LEU A 86 6.69 4.51 9.20
C LEU A 86 7.34 5.83 9.61
N LYS A 87 7.78 5.95 10.87
CA LYS A 87 8.44 7.14 11.41
C LYS A 87 9.83 7.37 10.81
N THR A 88 10.52 6.32 10.39
CA THR A 88 11.92 6.35 9.95
C THR A 88 12.08 6.02 8.47
N LYS A 89 12.15 4.73 8.12
CA LYS A 89 12.48 4.26 6.77
C LYS A 89 11.46 4.69 5.71
N TYR A 90 10.17 4.55 6.00
CA TYR A 90 9.13 4.94 5.06
C TYR A 90 9.01 6.46 4.93
N LYS A 91 9.21 7.21 6.03
CA LYS A 91 9.30 8.68 5.96
C LYS A 91 10.38 9.12 4.98
N LYS A 92 11.58 8.50 5.05
CA LYS A 92 12.68 8.77 4.13
C LYS A 92 12.36 8.37 2.67
N LEU A 93 11.61 7.28 2.47
CA LEU A 93 11.15 6.86 1.14
C LEU A 93 10.15 7.88 0.58
N TYR A 94 9.14 8.23 1.35
CA TYR A 94 8.08 9.13 0.89
C TYR A 94 8.52 10.58 0.71
N SER A 95 9.60 11.02 1.37
CA SER A 95 10.19 12.34 1.11
C SER A 95 10.82 12.48 -0.28
N GLN A 96 10.97 11.38 -1.03
CA GLN A 96 11.44 11.41 -2.41
C GLN A 96 10.34 11.69 -3.44
N LEU A 97 9.07 11.63 -3.03
CA LEU A 97 7.93 11.83 -3.90
C LEU A 97 7.66 13.33 -4.09
N ASN A 98 7.57 13.77 -5.34
CA ASN A 98 7.30 15.17 -5.68
C ASN A 98 5.80 15.49 -5.61
N CYS A 99 4.96 14.51 -5.94
CA CYS A 99 3.51 14.63 -5.94
C CYS A 99 2.90 13.39 -5.28
N MET A 100 1.87 13.60 -4.48
CA MET A 100 1.12 12.54 -3.83
C MET A 100 -0.33 12.58 -4.28
N ILE A 101 -0.77 11.55 -4.99
CA ILE A 101 -2.16 11.37 -5.39
C ILE A 101 -2.80 10.35 -4.43
N TYR A 102 -3.86 10.76 -3.75
CA TYR A 102 -4.57 9.90 -2.80
C TYR A 102 -5.91 9.44 -3.37
N LEU A 103 -5.99 8.15 -3.71
CA LEU A 103 -7.25 7.49 -4.06
C LEU A 103 -8.03 7.21 -2.77
N LYS A 104 -9.06 8.02 -2.48
CA LYS A 104 -9.77 7.98 -1.21
C LYS A 104 -11.10 7.24 -1.34
N ALA A 105 -11.20 6.07 -0.74
CA ALA A 105 -12.48 5.40 -0.51
C ALA A 105 -13.27 6.10 0.60
N LYS A 106 -14.59 5.94 0.62
CA LYS A 106 -15.47 6.54 1.62
C LYS A 106 -15.10 6.10 3.05
N ASN A 107 -14.88 4.81 3.25
CA ASN A 107 -14.55 4.22 4.57
C ASN A 107 -13.90 2.84 4.42
N PHE A 108 -13.47 2.27 5.55
CA PHE A 108 -12.81 0.97 5.58
C PHE A 108 -13.73 -0.20 5.18
N SER A 109 -15.01 -0.13 5.53
CA SER A 109 -16.01 -1.16 5.16
C SER A 109 -16.15 -1.28 3.63
N LEU A 110 -16.08 -0.16 2.90
CA LEU A 110 -16.08 -0.18 1.43
C LEU A 110 -14.84 -0.90 0.87
N LEU A 111 -13.68 -0.69 1.45
CA LEU A 111 -12.45 -1.40 1.05
C LEU A 111 -12.57 -2.91 1.29
N GLN A 112 -13.20 -3.33 2.41
CA GLN A 112 -13.48 -4.74 2.66
C GLN A 112 -14.41 -5.34 1.59
N LYS A 113 -15.47 -4.64 1.22
CA LYS A 113 -16.38 -5.06 0.13
C LYS A 113 -15.63 -5.19 -1.20
N TRP A 114 -14.75 -4.27 -1.52
CA TRP A 114 -13.94 -4.32 -2.74
C TRP A 114 -12.97 -5.51 -2.72
N ARG A 115 -12.35 -5.78 -1.58
CA ARG A 115 -11.46 -6.94 -1.44
C ARG A 115 -12.21 -8.26 -1.60
N LEU A 116 -13.38 -8.40 -0.99
CA LEU A 116 -14.26 -9.56 -1.17
C LEU A 116 -14.65 -9.75 -2.63
N LYS A 117 -15.03 -8.67 -3.33
CA LYS A 117 -15.36 -8.72 -4.76
C LYS A 117 -14.17 -9.16 -5.62
N GLN A 118 -12.94 -8.73 -5.24
CA GLN A 118 -11.71 -9.15 -5.91
C GLN A 118 -11.45 -10.65 -5.74
N GLU A 119 -11.59 -11.20 -4.53
CA GLU A 119 -11.45 -12.64 -4.27
C GLU A 119 -12.50 -13.46 -5.03
N HIS A 120 -13.75 -13.00 -5.04
CA HIS A 120 -14.81 -13.66 -5.80
C HIS A 120 -14.51 -13.69 -7.30
N LYS A 121 -14.05 -12.57 -7.88
CA LYS A 121 -13.63 -12.54 -9.29
C LYS A 121 -12.43 -13.46 -9.57
N LEU A 122 -11.49 -13.56 -8.62
CA LEU A 122 -10.37 -14.49 -8.74
C LEU A 122 -10.87 -15.93 -8.72
N TRP A 123 -11.77 -16.28 -7.80
CA TRP A 123 -12.39 -17.59 -7.73
C TRP A 123 -13.07 -17.98 -9.05
N LEU A 124 -13.89 -17.09 -9.63
CA LEU A 124 -14.55 -17.35 -10.92
C LEU A 124 -13.56 -17.64 -12.05
N LYS A 125 -12.42 -16.91 -12.07
CA LYS A 125 -11.38 -17.10 -13.10
C LYS A 125 -10.57 -18.38 -12.92
N THR A 126 -10.39 -18.85 -11.69
CA THR A 126 -9.49 -19.96 -11.36
C THR A 126 -10.22 -21.27 -11.12
N LYS A 127 -11.55 -21.27 -11.00
CA LYS A 127 -12.40 -22.45 -10.75
C LYS A 127 -12.11 -23.62 -11.71
N LYS A 128 -11.68 -23.33 -12.94
CA LYS A 128 -11.35 -24.36 -13.96
C LYS A 128 -9.88 -24.82 -13.92
N LYS A 129 -8.98 -24.20 -13.14
CA LYS A 129 -7.52 -24.41 -13.20
C LYS A 129 -6.90 -25.06 -11.96
N GLY A 130 -7.72 -25.56 -11.02
CA GLY A 130 -7.21 -26.19 -9.78
C GLY A 130 -6.63 -25.19 -8.78
N ALA A 131 -6.68 -25.60 -7.53
CA ALA A 131 -6.23 -25.01 -6.28
C ALA A 131 -5.31 -23.78 -6.31
N HIS A 132 -5.88 -22.60 -6.35
CA HIS A 132 -5.25 -21.43 -5.76
C HIS A 132 -5.85 -21.21 -4.38
N LYS A 133 -5.03 -20.79 -3.40
CA LYS A 133 -5.49 -20.41 -2.05
C LYS A 133 -6.34 -19.14 -2.15
N ILE A 134 -7.61 -19.31 -2.44
CA ILE A 134 -8.59 -18.24 -2.46
C ILE A 134 -9.07 -18.06 -1.04
N MET A 135 -9.03 -16.81 -0.57
CA MET A 135 -9.47 -16.48 0.77
C MET A 135 -10.99 -16.59 0.90
N SER A 136 -11.46 -17.28 1.93
CA SER A 136 -12.86 -17.24 2.36
C SER A 136 -13.23 -15.82 2.80
N LYS A 137 -14.52 -15.56 3.01
CA LYS A 137 -14.99 -14.29 3.57
C LYS A 137 -14.35 -13.98 4.94
N GLY A 138 -14.23 -15.01 5.79
CA GLY A 138 -13.58 -14.89 7.09
C GLY A 138 -12.09 -14.54 6.97
N ASP A 139 -11.39 -15.22 6.06
CA ASP A 139 -9.95 -14.96 5.82
C ASP A 139 -9.72 -13.55 5.30
N VAL A 140 -10.58 -13.06 4.39
CA VAL A 140 -10.50 -11.67 3.90
C VAL A 140 -10.69 -10.67 5.04
N ILE A 141 -11.66 -10.90 5.93
CA ILE A 141 -11.91 -10.02 7.08
C ILE A 141 -10.67 -10.01 7.99
N ASN A 142 -10.13 -11.19 8.33
CA ASN A 142 -8.93 -11.31 9.15
C ASN A 142 -7.70 -10.66 8.49
N PHE A 143 -7.49 -10.93 7.22
CA PHE A 143 -6.42 -10.30 6.45
C PHE A 143 -6.54 -8.77 6.46
N MET A 144 -7.74 -8.23 6.24
CA MET A 144 -7.96 -6.79 6.23
C MET A 144 -7.71 -6.12 7.59
N GLN A 145 -7.85 -6.83 8.71
CA GLN A 145 -7.53 -6.30 10.04
C GLN A 145 -6.04 -5.90 10.16
N THR A 146 -5.14 -6.58 9.46
CA THR A 146 -3.69 -6.25 9.47
C THR A 146 -3.41 -4.85 8.91
N TYR A 147 -4.23 -4.39 7.96
CA TYR A 147 -4.09 -3.08 7.31
C TYR A 147 -5.02 -2.01 7.89
N GLN A 148 -5.96 -2.40 8.74
CA GLN A 148 -7.03 -1.51 9.21
C GLN A 148 -6.49 -0.25 9.91
N ARG A 149 -5.54 -0.41 10.82
CA ARG A 149 -4.93 0.70 11.55
C ARG A 149 -4.28 1.73 10.62
N ILE A 150 -3.42 1.26 9.73
CA ILE A 150 -2.72 2.12 8.77
C ILE A 150 -3.73 2.83 7.88
N THR A 151 -4.71 2.11 7.36
CA THR A 151 -5.75 2.65 6.47
C THR A 151 -6.60 3.71 7.17
N GLN A 152 -7.05 3.46 8.41
CA GLN A 152 -7.83 4.44 9.17
C GLN A 152 -7.01 5.69 9.50
N ASN A 153 -5.72 5.53 9.81
CA ASN A 153 -4.82 6.66 9.99
C ASN A 153 -4.63 7.45 8.69
N MET A 154 -4.56 6.76 7.54
CA MET A 154 -4.49 7.41 6.22
C MET A 154 -5.75 8.22 5.92
N PHE A 155 -6.96 7.71 6.20
CA PHE A 155 -8.19 8.50 6.04
C PHE A 155 -8.14 9.83 6.78
N LYS A 156 -7.52 9.86 7.96
CA LYS A 156 -7.40 11.07 8.80
C LYS A 156 -6.27 11.99 8.33
N LYS A 157 -5.11 11.43 7.96
CA LYS A 157 -3.89 12.21 7.74
C LYS A 157 -3.62 12.51 6.27
N MET A 158 -3.86 11.58 5.35
CA MET A 158 -3.51 11.77 3.95
C MET A 158 -4.15 13.01 3.30
N PRO A 159 -5.40 13.41 3.65
CA PRO A 159 -5.96 14.64 3.13
C PRO A 159 -5.12 15.90 3.40
N LYS A 160 -4.26 15.88 4.41
CA LYS A 160 -3.36 17.02 4.71
C LYS A 160 -2.08 17.03 3.86
N TYR A 161 -1.64 15.86 3.39
CA TYR A 161 -0.35 15.66 2.73
C TYR A 161 -0.44 15.39 1.23
N ALA A 162 -1.61 14.94 0.76
CA ALA A 162 -1.81 14.67 -0.65
C ALA A 162 -1.90 15.97 -1.45
N SER A 163 -1.23 16.00 -2.61
CA SER A 163 -1.35 17.08 -3.58
C SER A 163 -2.69 17.02 -4.32
N ILE A 164 -3.14 15.80 -4.59
CA ILE A 164 -4.41 15.53 -5.27
C ILE A 164 -5.16 14.47 -4.48
N ILE A 165 -6.46 14.70 -4.24
CA ILE A 165 -7.35 13.73 -3.60
C ILE A 165 -8.44 13.36 -4.60
N LEU A 166 -8.47 12.09 -4.99
CA LEU A 166 -9.51 11.52 -5.84
C LEU A 166 -10.47 10.72 -4.97
N ASN A 167 -11.66 11.27 -4.71
CA ASN A 167 -12.68 10.57 -3.93
C ASN A 167 -13.39 9.56 -4.83
N LEU A 168 -13.40 8.30 -4.41
CA LEU A 168 -13.98 7.19 -5.15
C LEU A 168 -15.40 6.88 -4.67
N ASN A 169 -16.29 6.54 -5.62
CA ASN A 169 -17.60 5.97 -5.32
C ASN A 169 -17.51 4.45 -5.08
N SER A 170 -18.64 3.80 -4.81
CA SER A 170 -18.70 2.34 -4.57
C SER A 170 -18.26 1.49 -5.78
N ASN A 171 -18.30 2.06 -6.98
CA ASN A 171 -17.96 1.39 -8.23
C ASN A 171 -16.51 1.66 -8.69
N HIS A 172 -15.64 2.17 -7.80
CA HIS A 172 -14.24 2.53 -8.07
C HIS A 172 -14.07 3.70 -9.05
N GLN A 173 -15.13 4.45 -9.36
CA GLN A 173 -15.04 5.61 -10.23
C GLN A 173 -14.70 6.87 -9.41
N ILE A 174 -14.01 7.80 -10.01
CA ILE A 174 -13.71 9.10 -9.41
C ILE A 174 -15.02 9.90 -9.37
N LYS A 175 -15.48 10.23 -8.15
CA LYS A 175 -16.64 11.08 -7.92
C LYS A 175 -16.25 12.56 -7.92
N THR A 176 -15.16 12.89 -7.24
CA THR A 176 -14.63 14.26 -7.16
C THR A 176 -13.11 14.24 -7.11
N ALA A 177 -12.49 15.27 -7.65
CA ALA A 177 -11.06 15.52 -7.56
C ALA A 177 -10.84 16.86 -6.81
N VAL A 178 -9.93 16.85 -5.83
CA VAL A 178 -9.53 18.04 -5.09
C VAL A 178 -8.05 18.24 -5.31
N TYR A 179 -7.70 19.36 -5.90
CA TYR A 179 -6.32 19.79 -6.12
C TYR A 179 -5.92 20.76 -5.02
N LYS A 180 -4.74 20.63 -4.49
CA LYS A 180 -4.21 21.59 -3.53
C LYS A 180 -3.10 22.41 -4.19
N SER A 181 -3.23 23.70 -4.11
CA SER A 181 -2.11 24.60 -4.34
C SER A 181 -0.97 24.27 -3.37
N LYS A 182 0.26 24.33 -3.86
CA LYS A 182 1.47 24.23 -3.03
C LYS A 182 1.60 25.43 -2.14
#